data_a7ff66572388ff769d83b11c07b6f9cc
#
_entry.id   a7ff66572388ff769d83b11c07b6f9cc
#
_cell.length_a   1.000
_cell.length_b   1.000
_cell.length_c   1.000
_cell.angle_alpha   90.00
_cell.angle_beta   90.00
_cell.angle_gamma   90.00
#
_symmetry.space_group_name_H-M   'P 1'
#
loop_
_entity.id
_entity.type
_entity.pdbx_description
1 polymer ?
#
loop_
_entity_poly.entity_id
_entity_poly.type
_entity_poly.pdbx_seq_one_letter_code
_entity_poly.pdbx_strand_id
1 'polypeptide(L)'
;PLVPPEVITNVVAAVRNGHAAVVPVVPLVDTIRTVTGDASLGATVPRDSLRAVQTPQGFTRDVLQRAHAEVDAPVTDDAGMVERLGIAVHAVDGHEDAFKVTRPLDVVLAEALIEHRRTR
;
A
#
# COMPACT_ATOMS: atom_id res chain seq x y z
N PRO A 1 3.42 7.88 9.18
CA PRO A 1 3.26 9.26 9.70
C PRO A 1 3.96 10.32 8.85
N LEU A 2 4.88 9.92 7.97
CA LEU A 2 5.69 10.84 7.18
C LEU A 2 5.25 10.94 5.72
N VAL A 3 4.06 10.44 5.39
CA VAL A 3 3.52 10.47 4.03
C VAL A 3 3.53 11.90 3.47
N PRO A 4 4.12 12.14 2.29
CA PRO A 4 4.07 13.44 1.65
C PRO A 4 2.63 13.81 1.24
N PRO A 5 2.23 15.09 1.35
CA PRO A 5 0.89 15.54 0.97
C PRO A 5 0.50 15.18 -0.47
N GLU A 6 1.47 15.14 -1.37
CA GLU A 6 1.27 14.80 -2.79
C GLU A 6 0.70 13.39 -2.97
N VAL A 7 1.10 12.43 -2.14
CA VAL A 7 0.56 11.07 -2.20
C VAL A 7 -0.93 11.09 -1.90
N ILE A 8 -1.35 11.85 -0.88
CA ILE A 8 -2.76 12.01 -0.51
C ILE A 8 -3.52 12.67 -1.66
N THR A 9 -2.97 13.75 -2.20
CA THR A 9 -3.57 14.50 -3.32
C THR A 9 -3.76 13.61 -4.55
N ASN A 10 -2.76 12.78 -4.88
CA ASN A 10 -2.83 11.89 -6.04
C ASN A 10 -3.89 10.79 -5.85
N VAL A 11 -4.01 10.23 -4.65
CA VAL A 11 -5.06 9.26 -4.33
C VAL A 11 -6.45 9.88 -4.48
N VAL A 12 -6.66 11.07 -3.90
CA VAL A 12 -7.95 11.78 -3.98
C VAL A 12 -8.30 12.13 -5.43
N ALA A 13 -7.32 12.62 -6.20
CA ALA A 13 -7.53 12.97 -7.61
C ALA A 13 -7.94 11.75 -8.44
N ALA A 14 -7.31 10.60 -8.24
CA ALA A 14 -7.65 9.38 -8.96
C ALA A 14 -9.07 8.89 -8.63
N VAL A 15 -9.50 8.97 -7.37
CA VAL A 15 -10.89 8.65 -6.99
C VAL A 15 -11.86 9.61 -7.67
N ARG A 16 -11.57 10.91 -7.66
CA ARG A 16 -12.40 11.93 -8.34
C ARG A 16 -12.46 11.76 -9.86
N ASN A 17 -11.42 11.17 -10.45
CA ASN A 17 -11.36 10.87 -11.88
C ASN A 17 -12.06 9.55 -12.26
N GLY A 18 -12.75 8.90 -11.33
CA GLY A 18 -13.61 7.75 -11.60
C GLY A 18 -13.11 6.40 -11.16
N HIS A 19 -11.98 6.31 -10.45
CA HIS A 19 -11.50 5.06 -9.86
C HIS A 19 -12.16 4.81 -8.52
N ALA A 20 -12.91 3.71 -8.41
CA ALA A 20 -13.66 3.41 -7.18
C ALA A 20 -12.77 3.01 -6.00
N ALA A 21 -11.58 2.51 -6.27
CA ALA A 21 -10.58 2.13 -5.27
C ALA A 21 -9.18 2.49 -5.77
N VAL A 22 -8.40 3.17 -4.94
CA VAL A 22 -7.06 3.67 -5.29
C VAL A 22 -6.09 3.42 -4.16
N VAL A 23 -4.91 2.89 -4.48
CA VAL A 23 -3.82 2.69 -3.53
C VAL A 23 -2.53 3.29 -4.04
N PRO A 24 -1.73 3.93 -3.19
CA PRO A 24 -0.37 4.31 -3.55
C PRO A 24 0.53 3.07 -3.47
N VAL A 25 1.48 2.99 -4.39
CA VAL A 25 2.40 1.85 -4.48
C VAL A 25 3.83 2.31 -4.73
N VAL A 26 4.78 1.47 -4.32
CA VAL A 26 6.20 1.64 -4.63
C VAL A 26 6.76 0.34 -5.22
N PRO A 27 7.80 0.42 -6.07
CA PRO A 27 8.49 -0.77 -6.56
C PRO A 27 9.10 -1.59 -5.42
N LEU A 28 9.23 -2.89 -5.61
CA LEU A 28 9.99 -3.74 -4.70
C LEU A 28 11.48 -3.64 -5.03
N VAL A 29 12.30 -3.42 -4.00
CA VAL A 29 13.76 -3.38 -4.12
C VAL A 29 14.42 -4.70 -3.74
N ASP A 30 13.73 -5.55 -2.98
CA ASP A 30 14.22 -6.83 -2.52
C ASP A 30 13.95 -7.94 -3.54
N THR A 31 14.81 -8.96 -3.57
CA THR A 31 14.51 -10.21 -4.27
C THR A 31 13.49 -11.00 -3.47
N ILE A 32 12.38 -11.36 -4.12
CA ILE A 32 11.28 -12.12 -3.50
C ILE A 32 11.29 -13.54 -4.00
N ARG A 33 11.24 -14.49 -3.07
CA ARG A 33 11.10 -15.92 -3.36
C ARG A 33 10.02 -16.52 -2.46
N THR A 34 9.35 -17.53 -2.95
CA THR A 34 8.46 -18.33 -2.12
C THR A 34 9.28 -19.23 -1.21
N VAL A 35 8.69 -19.66 -0.10
CA VAL A 35 9.27 -20.67 0.80
C VAL A 35 8.38 -21.90 0.77
N THR A 36 8.98 -23.08 0.76
CA THR A 36 8.28 -24.37 0.88
C THR A 36 8.24 -24.84 2.32
N GLY A 37 7.40 -25.85 2.63
CA GLY A 37 7.22 -26.35 3.99
C GLY A 37 8.47 -26.92 4.67
N ASP A 38 9.50 -27.28 3.91
CA ASP A 38 10.81 -27.75 4.38
C ASP A 38 11.86 -26.65 4.51
N ALA A 39 11.42 -25.37 4.44
CA ALA A 39 12.27 -24.19 4.44
C ALA A 39 13.19 -24.04 3.20
N SER A 40 12.99 -24.83 2.16
CA SER A 40 13.63 -24.62 0.87
C SER A 40 13.00 -23.43 0.16
N LEU A 41 13.80 -22.72 -0.64
CA LEU A 41 13.29 -21.59 -1.42
C LEU A 41 12.77 -22.07 -2.78
N GLY A 42 11.59 -21.60 -3.14
CA GLY A 42 11.04 -21.73 -4.48
C GLY A 42 11.70 -20.78 -5.47
N ALA A 43 11.11 -20.66 -6.65
CA ALA A 43 11.61 -19.78 -7.69
C ALA A 43 11.57 -18.30 -7.26
N THR A 44 12.47 -17.50 -7.83
CA THR A 44 12.42 -16.05 -7.68
C THR A 44 11.15 -15.51 -8.35
N VAL A 45 10.40 -14.69 -7.63
CA VAL A 45 9.23 -14.00 -8.17
C VAL A 45 9.71 -12.76 -8.93
N PRO A 46 9.34 -12.59 -10.22
CA PRO A 46 9.70 -11.39 -10.98
C PRO A 46 9.14 -10.14 -10.31
N ARG A 47 10.01 -9.30 -9.75
CA ARG A 47 9.59 -8.12 -8.99
C ARG A 47 9.09 -6.95 -9.85
N ASP A 48 9.39 -6.96 -11.16
CA ASP A 48 8.92 -5.91 -12.08
C ASP A 48 7.39 -5.84 -12.16
N SER A 49 6.71 -6.96 -11.95
CA SER A 49 5.24 -7.04 -11.89
C SER A 49 4.65 -6.84 -10.49
N LEU A 50 5.50 -6.66 -9.49
CA LEU A 50 5.08 -6.51 -8.10
C LEU A 50 5.21 -5.07 -7.62
N ARG A 51 4.33 -4.68 -6.71
CA ARG A 51 4.39 -3.40 -6.01
C ARG A 51 4.12 -3.60 -4.54
N ALA A 52 4.80 -2.84 -3.70
CA ALA A 52 4.46 -2.73 -2.29
C ALA A 52 3.36 -1.68 -2.12
N VAL A 53 2.25 -2.08 -1.53
CA VAL A 53 1.07 -1.23 -1.32
C VAL A 53 1.27 -0.39 -0.07
N GLN A 54 0.92 0.89 -0.19
CA GLN A 54 1.02 1.86 0.90
C GLN A 54 -0.36 2.41 1.28
N THR A 55 -0.38 3.39 2.14
CA THR A 55 -1.52 4.18 2.57
C THR A 55 -1.21 5.69 2.43
N PRO A 56 -2.24 6.57 2.33
CA PRO A 56 -3.66 6.28 2.48
C PRO A 56 -4.23 5.55 1.26
N GLN A 57 -5.26 4.73 1.50
CA GLN A 57 -6.05 4.11 0.44
C GLN A 57 -7.34 4.89 0.25
N GLY A 58 -7.72 5.17 -0.98
CA GLY A 58 -8.88 6.00 -1.32
C GLY A 58 -9.97 5.19 -1.99
N PHE A 59 -11.23 5.50 -1.65
CA PHE A 59 -12.40 4.80 -2.17
C PHE A 59 -13.57 5.76 -2.39
N THR A 60 -14.44 5.42 -3.31
CA THR A 60 -15.78 5.99 -3.27
C THR A 60 -16.51 5.47 -2.04
N ARG A 61 -17.31 6.31 -1.41
CA ARG A 61 -17.97 5.99 -0.14
C ARG A 61 -18.85 4.74 -0.23
N ASP A 62 -19.65 4.63 -1.28
CA ASP A 62 -20.56 3.51 -1.51
C ASP A 62 -19.82 2.18 -1.65
N VAL A 63 -18.69 2.16 -2.38
CA VAL A 63 -17.86 0.97 -2.57
C VAL A 63 -17.25 0.52 -1.25
N LEU A 64 -16.68 1.45 -0.46
CA LEU A 64 -16.10 1.11 0.83
C LEU A 64 -17.14 0.59 1.82
N GLN A 65 -18.32 1.24 1.90
CA GLN A 65 -19.41 0.79 2.75
C GLN A 65 -19.91 -0.59 2.36
N ARG A 66 -20.06 -0.84 1.06
CA ARG A 66 -20.47 -2.13 0.53
C ARG A 66 -19.43 -3.22 0.83
N ALA A 67 -18.15 -2.94 0.66
CA ALA A 67 -17.09 -3.88 0.96
C ALA A 67 -17.12 -4.33 2.43
N HIS A 68 -17.28 -3.37 3.36
CA HIS A 68 -17.39 -3.69 4.79
C HIS A 68 -18.68 -4.42 5.17
N ALA A 69 -19.76 -4.23 4.40
CA ALA A 69 -21.04 -4.92 4.68
C ALA A 69 -21.09 -6.35 4.12
N GLU A 70 -20.46 -6.60 2.97
CA GLU A 70 -20.61 -7.86 2.22
C GLU A 70 -19.43 -8.81 2.36
N VAL A 71 -18.23 -8.32 2.67
CA VAL A 71 -17.01 -9.14 2.73
C VAL A 71 -16.77 -9.61 4.16
N ASP A 72 -16.96 -10.89 4.39
CA ASP A 72 -16.68 -11.59 5.65
C ASP A 72 -15.54 -12.60 5.45
N ALA A 73 -14.37 -12.11 5.07
CA ALA A 73 -13.19 -12.93 4.84
C ALA A 73 -11.94 -12.23 5.36
N PRO A 74 -10.92 -12.97 5.81
CA PRO A 74 -9.65 -12.38 6.21
C PRO A 74 -9.03 -11.59 5.04
N VAL A 75 -8.76 -10.32 5.28
CA VAL A 75 -8.07 -9.43 4.34
C VAL A 75 -7.02 -8.62 5.10
N THR A 76 -6.01 -8.16 4.39
CA THR A 76 -4.90 -7.40 4.98
C THR A 76 -5.15 -5.89 4.98
N ASP A 77 -6.06 -5.42 4.12
CA ASP A 77 -6.40 -4.00 3.97
C ASP A 77 -7.80 -3.81 3.36
N ASP A 78 -8.29 -2.57 3.32
CA ASP A 78 -9.58 -2.23 2.72
C ASP A 78 -9.59 -2.47 1.20
N ALA A 79 -8.47 -2.25 0.52
CA ALA A 79 -8.35 -2.53 -0.91
C ALA A 79 -8.58 -4.02 -1.20
N GLY A 80 -8.08 -4.92 -0.36
CA GLY A 80 -8.33 -6.35 -0.44
C GLY A 80 -9.81 -6.70 -0.28
N MET A 81 -10.55 -5.99 0.57
CA MET A 81 -12.01 -6.15 0.67
C MET A 81 -12.72 -5.76 -0.63
N VAL A 82 -12.35 -4.61 -1.17
CA VAL A 82 -12.96 -4.09 -2.41
C VAL A 82 -12.67 -5.01 -3.60
N GLU A 83 -11.47 -5.56 -3.66
CA GLU A 83 -11.08 -6.55 -4.66
C GLU A 83 -11.98 -7.82 -4.60
N ARG A 84 -12.39 -8.25 -3.41
CA ARG A 84 -13.34 -9.37 -3.21
C ARG A 84 -14.72 -9.12 -3.81
N LEU A 85 -15.09 -7.87 -4.00
CA LEU A 85 -16.32 -7.49 -4.72
C LEU A 85 -16.18 -7.54 -6.24
N GLY A 86 -15.00 -7.89 -6.77
CA GLY A 86 -14.72 -7.86 -8.20
C GLY A 86 -14.46 -6.46 -8.75
N ILE A 87 -14.16 -5.50 -7.88
CA ILE A 87 -13.88 -4.11 -8.25
C ILE A 87 -12.37 -3.93 -8.40
N ALA A 88 -11.93 -3.36 -9.52
CA ALA A 88 -10.53 -3.10 -9.79
C ALA A 88 -9.95 -2.06 -8.83
N VAL A 89 -8.75 -2.32 -8.32
CA VAL A 89 -7.97 -1.38 -7.52
C VAL A 89 -6.94 -0.71 -8.41
N HIS A 90 -7.00 0.62 -8.49
CA HIS A 90 -6.10 1.43 -9.29
C HIS A 90 -4.88 1.86 -8.47
N ALA A 91 -3.70 1.82 -9.06
CA ALA A 91 -2.46 2.23 -8.42
C ALA A 91 -2.07 3.66 -8.81
N VAL A 92 -1.58 4.42 -7.84
CA VAL A 92 -0.89 5.70 -8.06
C VAL A 92 0.50 5.62 -7.43
N ASP A 93 1.40 6.51 -7.83
CA ASP A 93 2.74 6.54 -7.25
C ASP A 93 2.68 6.87 -5.75
N GLY A 94 3.33 6.03 -4.96
CA GLY A 94 3.59 6.26 -3.56
C GLY A 94 4.89 7.00 -3.33
N HIS A 95 5.42 6.90 -2.12
CA HIS A 95 6.68 7.54 -1.75
C HIS A 95 7.41 6.70 -0.70
N GLU A 96 8.74 6.67 -0.75
CA GLU A 96 9.53 5.90 0.22
C GLU A 96 9.32 6.36 1.67
N ASP A 97 9.08 7.65 1.91
CA ASP A 97 8.79 8.19 3.24
C ASP A 97 7.39 7.80 3.76
N ALA A 98 6.52 7.25 2.90
CA ALA A 98 5.19 6.78 3.29
C ALA A 98 5.17 5.36 3.88
N PHE A 99 6.31 4.86 4.32
CA PHE A 99 6.39 3.54 4.95
C PHE A 99 5.57 3.47 6.24
N LYS A 100 5.06 2.29 6.53
CA LYS A 100 4.29 2.02 7.74
C LYS A 100 5.22 1.78 8.92
N VAL A 101 5.02 2.50 10.01
CA VAL A 101 5.77 2.29 11.26
C VAL A 101 5.12 1.14 12.04
N THR A 102 5.74 -0.03 12.03
CA THR A 102 5.22 -1.25 12.68
C THR A 102 6.24 -1.97 13.57
N ARG A 103 7.53 -1.77 13.31
CA ARG A 103 8.64 -2.40 14.04
C ARG A 103 9.49 -1.35 14.72
N PRO A 104 10.26 -1.71 15.77
CA PRO A 104 11.18 -0.76 16.43
C PRO A 104 12.15 -0.06 15.47
N LEU A 105 12.67 -0.76 14.46
CA LEU A 105 13.54 -0.17 13.45
C LEU A 105 12.85 0.92 12.64
N ASP A 106 11.55 0.78 12.37
CA ASP A 106 10.79 1.77 11.62
C ASP A 106 10.67 3.09 12.39
N VAL A 107 10.65 3.03 13.72
CA VAL A 107 10.68 4.24 14.57
C VAL A 107 12.01 4.98 14.42
N VAL A 108 13.12 4.27 14.49
CA VAL A 108 14.45 4.84 14.32
C VAL A 108 14.59 5.51 12.96
N LEU A 109 14.09 4.86 11.91
CA LEU A 109 14.09 5.41 10.55
C LEU A 109 13.22 6.67 10.45
N ALA A 110 12.04 6.66 11.07
CA ALA A 110 11.14 7.82 11.08
C ALA A 110 11.77 9.01 11.80
N GLU A 111 12.41 8.80 12.96
CA GLU A 111 13.11 9.83 13.70
C GLU A 111 14.28 10.43 12.90
N ALA A 112 15.07 9.60 12.25
CA ALA A 112 16.18 10.04 11.40
C ALA A 112 15.70 10.90 10.23
N LEU A 113 14.57 10.53 9.58
CA LEU A 113 13.98 11.32 8.50
C LEU A 113 13.43 12.66 8.99
N ILE A 114 12.82 12.70 10.18
CA ILE A 114 12.34 13.95 10.78
C ILE A 114 13.53 14.89 11.04
N GLU A 115 14.60 14.39 11.63
CA GLU A 115 15.79 15.20 11.91
C GLU A 115 16.42 15.71 10.61
N HIS A 116 16.55 14.85 9.60
CA HIS A 116 17.08 15.25 8.30
C HIS A 116 16.24 16.35 7.64
N ARG A 117 14.92 16.33 7.75
CA ARG A 117 14.03 17.37 7.23
C ARG A 117 14.16 18.70 7.99
N ARG A 118 14.48 18.67 9.29
CA ARG A 118 14.69 19.87 10.12
C ARG A 118 15.98 20.61 9.80
N THR A 119 16.99 19.88 9.35
CA THR A 119 18.32 20.43 9.05
C THR A 119 18.46 20.94 7.62
N ARG A 120 17.45 20.78 6.82
CA ARG A 120 17.33 21.35 5.47
C ARG A 120 16.58 22.67 5.49
#